data_3735d7798b6aa6d3d3fbe119dc593e88
#
_entry.id   3735d7798b6aa6d3d3fbe119dc593e88
#
_cell.length_a   1.000
_cell.length_b   1.000
_cell.length_c   1.000
_cell.angle_alpha   90.00
_cell.angle_beta   90.00
_cell.angle_gamma   90.00
#
_symmetry.space_group_name_H-M   'P 1'
#
loop_
_entity.id
_entity.type
_entity.pdbx_description
1 polymer ?
#
loop_
_entity_poly.entity_id
_entity_poly.type
_entity_poly.pdbx_seq_one_letter_code
_entity_poly.pdbx_strand_id
1 'polypeptide(L)'
;SERVFQISAFVTREVGAINENLESAMNELRERNKGKGMSHQQFAMTSVNNLALLLSDVLQQMQNAMSMASGNPSEQPSLSELQKQLGQQIEELKKSGKSGRELSEELARMAAEQEMIRQQMKALQEKLNGQPDGEKIGNSLNEIIKEMEESELELVNKQLTQKLIERQKKLVTKMLEAEESMREQKIDPEREGETADNYQRKNPPAYE
;
A
#
# COMPACT_ATOMS: atom_id res chain seq x y z
N SER A 1 10.67 -16.04 -8.60
CA SER A 1 11.17 -17.08 -7.69
C SER A 1 11.46 -16.52 -6.28
N GLU A 2 12.13 -15.37 -6.16
CA GLU A 2 12.50 -14.75 -4.87
C GLU A 2 11.27 -14.26 -4.07
N ARG A 3 10.29 -13.62 -4.72
CA ARG A 3 9.04 -13.18 -4.09
C ARG A 3 8.22 -14.33 -3.50
N VAL A 4 8.11 -15.44 -4.21
CA VAL A 4 7.38 -16.62 -3.72
C VAL A 4 8.05 -17.18 -2.45
N PHE A 5 9.37 -17.16 -2.39
CA PHE A 5 10.13 -17.57 -1.21
C PHE A 5 9.89 -16.62 -0.02
N GLN A 6 9.89 -15.32 -0.25
CA GLN A 6 9.62 -14.33 0.80
C GLN A 6 8.20 -14.44 1.36
N ILE A 7 7.20 -14.62 0.50
CA ILE A 7 5.80 -14.85 0.91
C ILE A 7 5.70 -16.14 1.73
N SER A 8 6.31 -17.23 1.28
CA SER A 8 6.30 -18.51 2.00
C SER A 8 6.97 -18.40 3.37
N ALA A 9 8.13 -17.73 3.46
CA ALA A 9 8.82 -17.50 4.74
C ALA A 9 7.99 -16.66 5.70
N PHE A 10 7.33 -15.61 5.21
CA PHE A 10 6.44 -14.78 6.01
C PHE A 10 5.24 -15.57 6.54
N VAL A 11 4.55 -16.31 5.66
CA VAL A 11 3.41 -17.16 6.05
C VAL A 11 3.82 -18.18 7.10
N THR A 12 4.95 -18.87 6.91
CA THR A 12 5.45 -19.86 7.86
C THR A 12 5.74 -19.24 9.22
N ARG A 13 6.33 -18.06 9.25
CA ARG A 13 6.60 -17.31 10.49
C ARG A 13 5.32 -16.92 11.22
N GLU A 14 4.35 -16.32 10.52
CA GLU A 14 3.10 -15.90 11.16
C GLU A 14 2.26 -17.09 11.64
N VAL A 15 2.20 -18.18 10.87
CA VAL A 15 1.55 -19.43 11.31
C VAL A 15 2.24 -20.04 12.54
N GLY A 16 3.56 -20.01 12.58
CA GLY A 16 4.34 -20.42 13.76
C GLY A 16 4.00 -19.57 14.98
N ALA A 17 3.99 -18.25 14.84
CA ALA A 17 3.63 -17.31 15.90
C ALA A 17 2.18 -17.48 16.39
N ILE A 18 1.22 -17.77 15.50
CA ILE A 18 -0.16 -18.07 15.87
C ILE A 18 -0.21 -19.31 16.76
N ASN A 19 0.41 -20.41 16.33
CA ASN A 19 0.38 -21.68 17.07
C ASN A 19 1.04 -21.54 18.45
N GLU A 20 2.23 -20.94 18.52
CA GLU A 20 2.95 -20.71 19.77
C GLU A 20 2.14 -19.87 20.77
N ASN A 21 1.56 -18.76 20.29
CA ASN A 21 0.76 -17.89 21.14
C ASN A 21 -0.57 -18.53 21.56
N LEU A 22 -1.20 -19.35 20.72
CA LEU A 22 -2.41 -20.09 21.10
C LEU A 22 -2.10 -21.15 22.16
N GLU A 23 -1.00 -21.90 22.03
CA GLU A 23 -0.56 -22.86 23.03
C GLU A 23 -0.23 -22.19 24.37
N SER A 24 0.51 -21.07 24.32
CA SER A 24 0.82 -20.26 25.50
C SER A 24 -0.45 -19.73 26.17
N ALA A 25 -1.40 -19.21 25.37
CA ALA A 25 -2.68 -18.75 25.88
C ALA A 25 -3.47 -19.86 26.60
N MET A 26 -3.50 -21.07 26.01
CA MET A 26 -4.17 -22.23 26.63
C MET A 26 -3.53 -22.63 27.95
N ASN A 27 -2.19 -22.64 28.02
CA ASN A 27 -1.46 -23.00 29.22
C ASN A 27 -1.69 -21.97 30.33
N GLU A 28 -1.56 -20.67 30.03
CA GLU A 28 -1.81 -19.61 31.02
C GLU A 28 -3.26 -19.59 31.52
N LEU A 29 -4.24 -19.90 30.66
CA LEU A 29 -5.63 -20.04 31.08
C LEU A 29 -5.89 -21.26 31.97
N ARG A 30 -5.20 -22.38 31.72
CA ARG A 30 -5.26 -23.58 32.61
C ARG A 30 -4.71 -23.25 33.99
N GLU A 31 -3.65 -22.46 34.06
CA GLU A 31 -3.05 -21.95 35.29
C GLU A 31 -3.86 -20.80 35.93
N ARG A 32 -5.03 -20.46 35.38
CA ARG A 32 -5.91 -19.33 35.79
C ARG A 32 -5.27 -17.96 35.67
N ASN A 33 -4.21 -17.83 34.87
CA ASN A 33 -3.51 -16.57 34.61
C ASN A 33 -4.16 -15.82 33.43
N LYS A 34 -5.35 -15.29 33.67
CA LYS A 34 -6.19 -14.66 32.64
C LYS A 34 -5.48 -13.51 31.90
N GLY A 35 -4.70 -12.68 32.61
CA GLY A 35 -4.02 -11.53 32.02
C GLY A 35 -3.02 -11.93 30.94
N LYS A 36 -2.15 -12.90 31.25
CA LYS A 36 -1.18 -13.41 30.27
C LYS A 36 -1.84 -14.19 29.15
N GLY A 37 -2.85 -15.01 29.46
CA GLY A 37 -3.63 -15.72 28.45
C GLY A 37 -4.25 -14.77 27.43
N MET A 38 -4.84 -13.65 27.87
CA MET A 38 -5.36 -12.61 26.98
C MET A 38 -4.28 -11.94 26.13
N SER A 39 -3.10 -11.68 26.70
CA SER A 39 -1.97 -11.11 25.93
C SER A 39 -1.53 -12.03 24.80
N HIS A 40 -1.40 -13.33 25.06
CA HIS A 40 -1.07 -14.31 24.03
C HIS A 40 -2.15 -14.43 22.95
N GLN A 41 -3.43 -14.36 23.34
CA GLN A 41 -4.52 -14.28 22.35
C GLN A 41 -4.43 -13.05 21.46
N GLN A 42 -4.06 -11.90 22.01
CA GLN A 42 -3.84 -10.67 21.22
C GLN A 42 -2.67 -10.83 20.24
N PHE A 43 -1.57 -11.45 20.63
CA PHE A 43 -0.45 -11.73 19.74
C PHE A 43 -0.85 -12.68 18.61
N ALA A 44 -1.57 -13.77 18.92
CA ALA A 44 -2.10 -14.66 17.90
C ALA A 44 -3.02 -13.91 16.89
N MET A 45 -3.91 -13.06 17.40
CA MET A 45 -4.76 -12.23 16.53
C MET A 45 -3.96 -11.25 15.66
N THR A 46 -2.87 -10.68 16.17
CA THR A 46 -2.00 -9.81 15.37
C THR A 46 -1.41 -10.58 14.20
N SER A 47 -0.88 -11.79 14.43
CA SER A 47 -0.34 -12.62 13.34
C SER A 47 -1.41 -13.07 12.34
N VAL A 48 -2.64 -13.36 12.78
CA VAL A 48 -3.77 -13.62 11.88
C VAL A 48 -4.08 -12.40 11.00
N ASN A 49 -4.10 -11.21 11.58
CA ASN A 49 -4.30 -9.98 10.81
C ASN A 49 -3.17 -9.77 9.79
N ASN A 50 -1.90 -9.98 10.18
CA ASN A 50 -0.76 -9.88 9.25
C ASN A 50 -0.92 -10.83 8.05
N LEU A 51 -1.40 -12.05 8.26
CA LEU A 51 -1.71 -12.98 7.17
C LEU A 51 -2.86 -12.49 6.29
N ALA A 52 -3.93 -11.97 6.89
CA ALA A 52 -5.06 -11.44 6.14
C ALA A 52 -4.64 -10.26 5.25
N LEU A 53 -3.75 -9.39 5.76
CA LEU A 53 -3.19 -8.26 5.02
C LEU A 53 -2.32 -8.73 3.84
N LEU A 54 -1.43 -9.71 4.07
CA LEU A 54 -0.63 -10.31 3.01
C LEU A 54 -1.52 -10.92 1.90
N LEU A 55 -2.56 -11.65 2.28
CA LEU A 55 -3.50 -12.25 1.31
C LEU A 55 -4.26 -11.19 0.51
N SER A 56 -4.66 -10.09 1.16
CA SER A 56 -5.30 -8.97 0.49
C SER A 56 -4.36 -8.31 -0.53
N ASP A 57 -3.11 -8.10 -0.16
CA ASP A 57 -2.07 -7.54 -1.04
C ASP A 57 -1.82 -8.46 -2.26
N VAL A 58 -1.66 -9.77 -2.03
CA VAL A 58 -1.47 -10.75 -3.11
C VAL A 58 -2.68 -10.78 -4.05
N LEU A 59 -3.90 -10.76 -3.52
CA LEU A 59 -5.13 -10.71 -4.32
C LEU A 59 -5.18 -9.44 -5.19
N GLN A 60 -4.85 -8.31 -4.63
CA GLN A 60 -4.84 -7.04 -5.36
C GLN A 60 -3.76 -7.01 -6.44
N GLN A 61 -2.56 -7.52 -6.15
CA GLN A 61 -1.51 -7.69 -7.16
C GLN A 61 -1.95 -8.63 -8.29
N MET A 62 -2.65 -9.72 -7.97
CA MET A 62 -3.21 -10.61 -8.99
C MET A 62 -4.29 -9.92 -9.83
N GLN A 63 -5.19 -9.15 -9.24
CA GLN A 63 -6.21 -8.37 -9.95
C GLN A 63 -5.55 -7.32 -10.87
N ASN A 64 -4.53 -6.62 -10.39
CA ASN A 64 -3.76 -5.67 -11.19
C ASN A 64 -3.04 -6.36 -12.36
N ALA A 65 -2.42 -7.52 -12.12
CA ALA A 65 -1.76 -8.31 -13.17
C ALA A 65 -2.77 -8.83 -14.23
N MET A 66 -3.96 -9.23 -13.81
CA MET A 66 -5.04 -9.64 -14.72
C MET A 66 -5.57 -8.46 -15.54
N SER A 67 -5.67 -7.27 -14.96
CA SER A 67 -6.07 -6.05 -15.67
C SER A 67 -5.03 -5.63 -16.71
N MET A 68 -3.75 -5.76 -16.40
CA MET A 68 -2.65 -5.53 -17.36
C MET A 68 -2.65 -6.54 -18.52
N ALA A 69 -2.96 -7.81 -18.24
CA ALA A 69 -3.07 -8.86 -19.26
C ALA A 69 -4.28 -8.66 -20.18
N SER A 70 -5.31 -7.95 -19.73
CA SER A 70 -6.53 -7.65 -20.50
C SER A 70 -6.42 -6.46 -21.46
N GLY A 71 -5.27 -5.79 -21.52
CA GLY A 71 -4.94 -4.84 -22.59
C GLY A 71 -5.63 -3.46 -22.55
N ASN A 72 -6.24 -3.06 -21.44
CA ASN A 72 -6.83 -1.73 -21.29
C ASN A 72 -6.14 -0.92 -20.17
N PRO A 73 -5.10 -0.12 -20.48
CA PRO A 73 -4.37 0.66 -19.46
C PRO A 73 -5.17 1.81 -18.83
N SER A 74 -6.40 2.06 -19.32
CA SER A 74 -7.20 3.23 -18.91
C SER A 74 -8.08 3.02 -17.67
N GLU A 75 -8.08 1.85 -17.03
CA GLU A 75 -9.02 1.54 -15.93
C GLU A 75 -8.36 1.27 -14.58
N GLN A 76 -7.07 1.51 -14.43
CA GLN A 76 -6.46 1.42 -13.11
C GLN A 76 -6.67 2.72 -12.35
N PRO A 77 -7.22 2.66 -11.12
CA PRO A 77 -7.33 3.86 -10.31
C PRO A 77 -5.93 4.42 -10.02
N SER A 78 -5.75 5.73 -10.14
CA SER A 78 -4.51 6.39 -9.77
C SER A 78 -4.25 6.25 -8.27
N LEU A 79 -3.00 6.44 -7.83
CA LEU A 79 -2.66 6.40 -6.40
C LEU A 79 -3.44 7.44 -5.60
N SER A 80 -3.69 8.62 -6.18
CA SER A 80 -4.53 9.66 -5.59
C SER A 80 -5.99 9.22 -5.45
N GLU A 81 -6.50 8.44 -6.38
CA GLU A 81 -7.86 7.90 -6.31
C GLU A 81 -8.00 6.80 -5.26
N LEU A 82 -7.03 5.90 -5.15
CA LEU A 82 -6.96 4.91 -4.07
C LEU A 82 -6.90 5.60 -2.70
N GLN A 83 -6.07 6.64 -2.56
CA GLN A 83 -5.97 7.42 -1.33
C GLN A 83 -7.28 8.13 -0.99
N LYS A 84 -7.98 8.65 -2.00
CA LYS A 84 -9.30 9.27 -1.82
C LYS A 84 -10.35 8.27 -1.33
N GLN A 85 -10.38 7.08 -1.91
CA GLN A 85 -11.29 6.00 -1.48
C GLN A 85 -11.01 5.59 -0.04
N LEU A 86 -9.75 5.40 0.32
CA LEU A 86 -9.35 5.11 1.70
C LEU A 86 -9.77 6.21 2.67
N GLY A 87 -9.57 7.49 2.31
CA GLY A 87 -10.01 8.63 3.11
C GLY A 87 -11.52 8.66 3.35
N GLN A 88 -12.31 8.30 2.34
CA GLN A 88 -13.78 8.17 2.45
C GLN A 88 -14.17 7.02 3.40
N GLN A 89 -13.54 5.85 3.28
CA GLN A 89 -13.78 4.72 4.17
C GLN A 89 -13.47 5.07 5.64
N ILE A 90 -12.37 5.78 5.90
CA ILE A 90 -12.01 6.25 7.25
C ILE A 90 -13.08 7.21 7.80
N GLU A 91 -13.57 8.13 6.98
CA GLU A 91 -14.64 9.07 7.38
C GLU A 91 -15.95 8.35 7.65
N GLU A 92 -16.33 7.37 6.83
CA GLU A 92 -17.52 6.53 7.02
C GLU A 92 -17.39 5.67 8.28
N LEU A 93 -16.24 5.06 8.51
CA LEU A 93 -15.98 4.27 9.71
C LEU A 93 -16.15 5.12 10.97
N LYS A 94 -15.66 6.37 10.97
CA LYS A 94 -15.85 7.29 12.08
C LYS A 94 -17.32 7.61 12.33
N LYS A 95 -18.11 7.76 11.27
CA LYS A 95 -19.56 8.05 11.37
C LYS A 95 -20.37 6.82 11.76
N SER A 96 -19.89 5.62 11.49
CA SER A 96 -20.61 4.37 11.71
C SER A 96 -20.84 4.04 13.19
N GLY A 97 -20.06 4.63 14.10
CA GLY A 97 -20.14 4.34 15.53
C GLY A 97 -19.68 2.92 15.91
N LYS A 98 -19.04 2.18 14.98
CA LYS A 98 -18.47 0.87 15.28
C LYS A 98 -17.49 0.95 16.43
N SER A 99 -17.42 -0.09 17.24
CA SER A 99 -16.56 -0.14 18.43
C SER A 99 -16.00 -1.55 18.65
N GLY A 100 -15.04 -1.66 19.56
CA GLY A 100 -14.50 -2.95 19.96
C GLY A 100 -13.76 -3.66 18.82
N ARG A 101 -14.11 -4.94 18.62
CA ARG A 101 -13.42 -5.82 17.66
C ARG A 101 -13.64 -5.39 16.20
N GLU A 102 -14.88 -5.08 15.84
CA GLU A 102 -15.24 -4.65 14.49
C GLU A 102 -14.48 -3.40 14.06
N LEU A 103 -14.39 -2.40 14.93
CA LEU A 103 -13.58 -1.21 14.68
C LEU A 103 -12.11 -1.56 14.48
N SER A 104 -11.57 -2.47 15.29
CA SER A 104 -10.16 -2.87 15.21
C SER A 104 -9.82 -3.59 13.90
N GLU A 105 -10.71 -4.46 13.43
CA GLU A 105 -10.56 -5.18 12.16
C GLU A 105 -10.58 -4.24 10.96
N GLU A 106 -11.52 -3.28 10.94
CA GLU A 106 -11.60 -2.27 9.88
C GLU A 106 -10.39 -1.33 9.87
N LEU A 107 -9.95 -0.86 11.03
CA LEU A 107 -8.78 0.01 11.12
C LEU A 107 -7.49 -0.73 10.71
N ALA A 108 -7.34 -2.01 11.05
CA ALA A 108 -6.20 -2.82 10.61
C ALA A 108 -6.19 -2.97 9.08
N ARG A 109 -7.37 -3.20 8.46
CA ARG A 109 -7.50 -3.26 7.00
C ARG A 109 -7.11 -1.92 6.36
N MET A 110 -7.63 -0.81 6.87
CA MET A 110 -7.33 0.52 6.35
C MET A 110 -5.84 0.90 6.52
N ALA A 111 -5.20 0.50 7.62
CA ALA A 111 -3.77 0.69 7.82
C ALA A 111 -2.95 -0.05 6.75
N ALA A 112 -3.35 -1.27 6.39
CA ALA A 112 -2.68 -2.02 5.34
C ALA A 112 -2.90 -1.42 3.94
N GLU A 113 -4.10 -0.95 3.64
CA GLU A 113 -4.36 -0.23 2.40
C GLU A 113 -3.49 1.04 2.33
N GLN A 114 -3.34 1.78 3.44
CA GLN A 114 -2.46 2.94 3.53
C GLN A 114 -0.99 2.57 3.31
N GLU A 115 -0.51 1.50 3.93
CA GLU A 115 0.86 1.00 3.74
C GLU A 115 1.11 0.63 2.28
N MET A 116 0.17 -0.04 1.63
CA MET A 116 0.31 -0.44 0.23
C MET A 116 0.41 0.78 -0.70
N ILE A 117 -0.44 1.80 -0.52
CA ILE A 117 -0.36 3.06 -1.30
C ILE A 117 1.00 3.72 -1.04
N ARG A 118 1.47 3.76 0.20
CA ARG A 118 2.78 4.30 0.58
C ARG A 118 3.94 3.55 -0.09
N GLN A 119 3.89 2.23 -0.16
CA GLN A 119 4.93 1.43 -0.84
C GLN A 119 4.97 1.71 -2.34
N GLN A 120 3.81 1.82 -2.99
CA GLN A 120 3.74 2.19 -4.40
C GLN A 120 4.27 3.61 -4.65
N MET A 121 4.00 4.54 -3.73
CA MET A 121 4.55 5.90 -3.78
C MET A 121 6.07 5.91 -3.63
N LYS A 122 6.64 5.08 -2.74
CA LYS A 122 8.10 4.90 -2.62
C LYS A 122 8.71 4.34 -3.90
N ALA A 123 8.10 3.33 -4.50
CA ALA A 123 8.56 2.76 -5.76
C ALA A 123 8.54 3.79 -6.91
N LEU A 124 7.50 4.65 -6.95
CA LEU A 124 7.42 5.77 -7.89
C LEU A 124 8.56 6.77 -7.65
N GLN A 125 8.81 7.14 -6.40
CA GLN A 125 9.90 8.04 -6.03
C GLN A 125 11.28 7.49 -6.44
N GLU A 126 11.53 6.20 -6.22
CA GLU A 126 12.79 5.55 -6.64
C GLU A 126 13.00 5.63 -8.15
N LYS A 127 11.93 5.43 -8.93
CA LYS A 127 11.98 5.59 -10.39
C LYS A 127 12.30 7.02 -10.82
N LEU A 128 11.78 8.02 -10.11
CA LEU A 128 11.98 9.44 -10.43
C LEU A 128 13.36 9.95 -10.03
N ASN A 129 13.97 9.42 -8.96
CA ASN A 129 15.29 9.82 -8.49
C ASN A 129 16.42 9.59 -9.53
N GLY A 130 16.17 8.79 -10.58
CA GLY A 130 17.09 8.58 -11.71
C GLY A 130 16.91 9.58 -12.86
N GLN A 131 15.97 10.53 -12.79
CA GLN A 131 15.66 11.46 -13.87
C GLN A 131 16.17 12.88 -13.59
N PRO A 132 16.62 13.66 -14.60
CA PRO A 132 17.25 14.96 -14.40
C PRO A 132 16.37 16.01 -13.68
N ASP A 133 15.05 15.93 -13.81
CA ASP A 133 14.08 16.85 -13.21
C ASP A 133 13.31 16.26 -12.03
N GLY A 134 13.69 15.04 -11.60
CA GLY A 134 12.99 14.26 -10.57
C GLY A 134 13.17 14.79 -9.14
N GLU A 135 14.18 15.62 -8.87
CA GLU A 135 14.56 16.02 -7.51
C GLU A 135 13.45 16.84 -6.81
N LYS A 136 12.80 17.77 -7.51
CA LYS A 136 11.72 18.59 -6.93
C LYS A 136 10.49 17.75 -6.60
N ILE A 137 10.11 16.86 -7.52
CA ILE A 137 8.98 15.94 -7.32
C ILE A 137 9.34 14.93 -6.24
N GLY A 138 10.58 14.43 -6.21
CA GLY A 138 11.07 13.52 -5.18
C GLY A 138 10.95 14.09 -3.78
N ASN A 139 11.21 15.37 -3.58
CA ASN A 139 11.03 16.05 -2.30
C ASN A 139 9.54 16.14 -1.89
N SER A 140 8.65 16.45 -2.82
CA SER A 140 7.20 16.47 -2.58
C SER A 140 6.68 15.07 -2.23
N LEU A 141 7.17 14.03 -2.91
CA LEU A 141 6.82 12.64 -2.61
C LEU A 141 7.32 12.20 -1.24
N ASN A 142 8.50 12.67 -0.79
CA ASN A 142 8.99 12.40 0.55
C ASN A 142 8.05 12.91 1.65
N GLU A 143 7.52 14.13 1.47
CA GLU A 143 6.54 14.68 2.42
C GLU A 143 5.24 13.87 2.44
N ILE A 144 4.75 13.48 1.26
CA ILE A 144 3.55 12.64 1.13
C ILE A 144 3.76 11.30 1.84
N ILE A 145 4.87 10.62 1.57
CA ILE A 145 5.23 9.33 2.19
C ILE A 145 5.28 9.44 3.71
N LYS A 146 5.86 10.51 4.25
CA LYS A 146 5.91 10.74 5.69
C LYS A 146 4.53 10.99 6.30
N GLU A 147 3.68 11.79 5.66
CA GLU A 147 2.31 12.02 6.13
C GLU A 147 1.45 10.74 6.04
N MET A 148 1.71 9.86 5.07
CA MET A 148 1.09 8.52 4.97
C MET A 148 1.51 7.63 6.13
N GLU A 149 2.79 7.60 6.49
CA GLU A 149 3.32 6.83 7.62
C GLU A 149 2.70 7.28 8.95
N GLU A 150 2.57 8.60 9.17
CA GLU A 150 1.88 9.13 10.35
C GLU A 150 0.40 8.72 10.37
N SER A 151 -0.28 8.72 9.22
CA SER A 151 -1.68 8.26 9.12
C SER A 151 -1.82 6.78 9.41
N GLU A 152 -0.90 5.95 8.92
CA GLU A 152 -0.84 4.52 9.19
C GLU A 152 -0.69 4.24 10.69
N LEU A 153 0.24 4.95 11.36
CA LEU A 153 0.43 4.85 12.81
C LEU A 153 -0.83 5.24 13.60
N GLU A 154 -1.55 6.29 13.19
CA GLU A 154 -2.81 6.68 13.83
C GLU A 154 -3.89 5.60 13.66
N LEU A 155 -3.99 4.97 12.48
CA LEU A 155 -4.92 3.86 12.22
C LEU A 155 -4.60 2.63 13.08
N VAL A 156 -3.31 2.22 13.13
CA VAL A 156 -2.83 1.11 13.95
C VAL A 156 -3.11 1.37 15.43
N ASN A 157 -2.90 2.60 15.91
CA ASN A 157 -3.17 3.01 17.28
C ASN A 157 -4.65 3.28 17.57
N LYS A 158 -5.54 3.00 16.61
CA LYS A 158 -7.00 3.21 16.72
C LYS A 158 -7.40 4.66 17.02
N GLN A 159 -6.60 5.60 16.54
CA GLN A 159 -6.83 7.03 16.75
C GLN A 159 -7.65 7.62 15.60
N LEU A 160 -8.95 7.36 15.58
CA LEU A 160 -9.88 7.86 14.57
C LEU A 160 -10.25 9.33 14.84
N THR A 161 -9.27 10.21 14.73
CA THR A 161 -9.40 11.64 15.06
C THR A 161 -9.93 12.46 13.87
N GLN A 162 -10.38 13.69 14.14
CA GLN A 162 -10.70 14.64 13.08
C GLN A 162 -9.43 15.05 12.30
N LYS A 163 -8.32 15.13 12.99
CA LYS A 163 -7.00 15.44 12.40
C LYS A 163 -6.58 14.40 11.37
N LEU A 164 -6.83 13.11 11.64
CA LEU A 164 -6.57 12.04 10.66
C LEU A 164 -7.37 12.26 9.37
N ILE A 165 -8.66 12.58 9.48
CA ILE A 165 -9.53 12.84 8.31
C ILE A 165 -9.03 14.05 7.50
N GLU A 166 -8.65 15.12 8.17
CA GLU A 166 -8.10 16.31 7.51
C GLU A 166 -6.76 16.00 6.82
N ARG A 167 -5.90 15.18 7.46
CA ARG A 167 -4.66 14.70 6.85
C ARG A 167 -4.94 13.87 5.61
N GLN A 168 -5.92 12.96 5.63
CA GLN A 168 -6.30 12.17 4.46
C GLN A 168 -6.71 13.07 3.28
N LYS A 169 -7.52 14.10 3.52
CA LYS A 169 -7.91 15.06 2.48
C LYS A 169 -6.71 15.84 1.92
N LYS A 170 -5.80 16.25 2.79
CA LYS A 170 -4.57 16.95 2.41
C LYS A 170 -3.63 16.06 1.59
N LEU A 171 -3.51 14.77 1.96
CA LEU A 171 -2.74 13.79 1.21
C LEU A 171 -3.24 13.66 -0.23
N VAL A 172 -4.55 13.52 -0.42
CA VAL A 172 -5.15 13.45 -1.77
C VAL A 172 -4.80 14.69 -2.59
N THR A 173 -4.90 15.89 -2.01
CA THR A 173 -4.56 17.14 -2.72
C THR A 173 -3.09 17.16 -3.14
N LYS A 174 -2.17 16.84 -2.22
CA LYS A 174 -0.74 16.78 -2.52
C LYS A 174 -0.39 15.74 -3.58
N MET A 175 -1.07 14.59 -3.56
CA MET A 175 -0.87 13.53 -4.56
C MET A 175 -1.34 13.97 -5.94
N LEU A 176 -2.49 14.64 -6.04
CA LEU A 176 -2.98 15.21 -7.30
C LEU A 176 -2.02 16.26 -7.85
N GLU A 177 -1.51 17.16 -7.01
CA GLU A 177 -0.49 18.15 -7.38
C GLU A 177 0.80 17.51 -7.89
N ALA A 178 1.24 16.42 -7.26
CA ALA A 178 2.42 15.66 -7.70
C ALA A 178 2.16 14.95 -9.03
N GLU A 179 1.00 14.33 -9.23
CA GLU A 179 0.59 13.69 -10.48
C GLU A 179 0.52 14.73 -11.63
N GLU A 180 -0.02 15.93 -11.38
CA GLU A 180 -0.08 17.01 -12.35
C GLU A 180 1.32 17.51 -12.73
N SER A 181 2.19 17.72 -11.72
CA SER A 181 3.58 18.12 -11.95
C SER A 181 4.36 17.10 -12.77
N MET A 182 4.15 15.80 -12.54
CA MET A 182 4.75 14.72 -13.34
C MET A 182 4.26 14.76 -14.79
N ARG A 183 2.97 15.03 -14.99
CA ARG A 183 2.37 15.13 -16.34
C ARG A 183 2.88 16.34 -17.10
N GLU A 184 3.02 17.48 -16.44
CA GLU A 184 3.55 18.72 -17.04
C GLU A 184 5.01 18.55 -17.46
N GLN A 185 5.81 17.88 -16.68
CA GLN A 185 7.22 17.61 -16.98
C GLN A 185 7.40 16.48 -18.03
N LYS A 186 6.31 15.90 -18.55
CA LYS A 186 6.33 14.73 -19.44
C LYS A 186 7.09 13.53 -18.86
N ILE A 187 7.21 13.47 -17.56
CA ILE A 187 7.73 12.33 -16.82
C ILE A 187 6.59 11.33 -16.74
N ASP A 188 6.47 10.48 -17.77
CA ASP A 188 5.52 9.38 -17.75
C ASP A 188 6.25 8.13 -17.29
N PRO A 189 6.03 7.64 -16.07
CA PRO A 189 6.72 6.46 -15.54
C PRO A 189 6.38 5.17 -16.31
N GLU A 190 5.33 5.21 -17.16
CA GLU A 190 4.95 4.08 -18.02
C GLU A 190 5.59 4.13 -19.42
N ARG A 191 6.17 5.28 -19.82
CA ARG A 191 6.94 5.38 -21.05
C ARG A 191 8.42 5.08 -20.81
N GLU A 192 8.76 3.84 -20.57
CA GLU A 192 10.06 3.34 -21.03
C GLU A 192 10.01 3.33 -22.56
N GLY A 193 10.39 4.45 -23.16
CA GLY A 193 10.60 4.50 -24.60
C GLY A 193 11.72 3.53 -24.93
N GLU A 194 11.43 2.44 -25.63
CA GLU A 194 12.44 1.71 -26.36
C GLU A 194 13.15 2.78 -27.23
N THR A 195 14.41 2.97 -26.92
CA THR A 195 15.29 3.83 -27.74
C THR A 195 15.20 3.24 -29.14
N ALA A 196 14.61 3.99 -30.04
CA ALA A 196 14.53 3.60 -31.44
C ALA A 196 15.96 3.33 -31.91
N ASP A 197 16.29 2.07 -32.10
CA ASP A 197 17.52 1.66 -32.70
C ASP A 197 17.66 2.43 -34.01
N ASN A 198 18.87 2.97 -34.22
CA ASN A 198 19.24 3.85 -35.30
C ASN A 198 18.93 3.18 -36.66
N TYR A 199 17.69 3.30 -37.12
CA TYR A 199 17.26 2.83 -38.42
C TYR A 199 17.99 3.67 -39.47
N GLN A 200 19.06 3.17 -40.03
CA GLN A 200 19.68 3.71 -41.25
C GLN A 200 18.62 3.61 -42.36
N ARG A 201 17.95 4.70 -42.65
CA ARG A 201 17.11 4.84 -43.85
C ARG A 201 17.99 4.68 -45.08
N LYS A 202 17.90 3.53 -45.73
CA LYS A 202 18.39 3.40 -47.10
C LYS A 202 17.47 4.22 -48.00
N ASN A 203 18.04 5.20 -48.70
CA ASN A 203 17.30 5.92 -49.74
C ASN A 203 16.76 4.92 -50.76
N PRO A 204 15.50 5.10 -51.23
CA PRO A 204 14.98 4.30 -52.32
C PRO A 204 15.83 4.53 -53.58
N PRO A 205 16.04 3.50 -54.42
CA PRO A 205 16.79 3.65 -55.67
C PRO A 205 16.14 4.71 -56.53
N ALA A 206 16.95 5.64 -57.07
CA ALA A 206 16.49 6.62 -58.03
C ALA A 206 16.00 5.87 -59.28
N TYR A 207 14.77 6.19 -59.70
CA TYR A 207 14.27 5.74 -60.97
C TYR A 207 14.99 6.59 -62.05
N GLU A 208 15.74 5.93 -62.95
CA GLU A 208 16.19 6.45 -64.22
C GLU A 208 15.04 6.48 -65.21
#